data_78f5c361d9ec36d5c0f733ed1e5e8626
#
_entry.id   78f5c361d9ec36d5c0f733ed1e5e8626
#
_cell.length_a   1.000
_cell.length_b   1.000
_cell.length_c   1.000
_cell.angle_alpha   90.00
_cell.angle_beta   90.00
_cell.angle_gamma   90.00
#
_symmetry.space_group_name_H-M   'P 1'
#
loop_
_entity.id
_entity.type
_entity.pdbx_description
1 polymer ?
#
loop_
_entity_poly.entity_id
_entity_poly.type
_entity_poly.pdbx_seq_one_letter_code
_entity_poly.pdbx_strand_id
1 'polypeptide(L)'
;MINYNLEEFKKTIKEADNKFEPAYFKNFIDKDHIPSWQDFLNCIYEEWQEPTDNDLATIVSGNNEKLTGTVIVGKNLYINALNGIDNGPYVKERFKKYFPEIFKMTETLEQECGISINLAGPKVCVGPYQNLSHKDSWPAFSLQCQGQTYWTISDKSLMGEDPIKYQKTFEMNPGDLLFFPEGIYHQIEVSAPRASLQFRSWL
;
A
#
# COMPACT_ATOMS: atom_id res chain seq x y z
N MET A 1 8.44 8.53 15.72
CA MET A 1 7.62 8.13 14.53
C MET A 1 8.44 7.30 13.55
N ILE A 2 9.35 7.88 12.76
CA ILE A 2 10.24 7.13 11.84
C ILE A 2 11.45 6.64 12.62
N ASN A 3 11.73 5.32 12.54
CA ASN A 3 12.82 4.65 13.26
C ASN A 3 14.12 4.56 12.45
N TYR A 4 14.18 5.23 11.30
CA TYR A 4 15.33 5.17 10.39
C TYR A 4 16.00 6.53 10.25
N ASN A 5 17.32 6.49 10.02
CA ASN A 5 18.04 7.65 9.56
C ASN A 5 17.58 8.00 8.15
N LEU A 6 17.11 9.23 7.93
CA LEU A 6 16.48 9.64 6.67
C LEU A 6 17.48 9.71 5.50
N GLU A 7 18.73 10.05 5.75
CA GLU A 7 19.76 10.05 4.72
C GLU A 7 20.09 8.62 4.24
N GLU A 8 20.18 7.68 5.19
CA GLU A 8 20.37 6.25 4.87
C GLU A 8 19.13 5.67 4.16
N PHE A 9 17.94 6.02 4.60
CA PHE A 9 16.70 5.64 3.95
C PHE A 9 16.67 6.12 2.49
N LYS A 10 16.91 7.41 2.26
CA LYS A 10 16.98 8.02 0.92
C LYS A 10 18.01 7.33 0.01
N LYS A 11 19.19 7.07 0.54
CA LYS A 11 20.25 6.35 -0.19
C LYS A 11 19.78 4.95 -0.58
N THR A 12 19.22 4.21 0.38
CA THR A 12 18.74 2.83 0.17
C THR A 12 17.65 2.76 -0.90
N ILE A 13 16.68 3.68 -0.87
CA ILE A 13 15.63 3.76 -1.88
C ILE A 13 16.20 4.03 -3.28
N LYS A 14 17.10 5.01 -3.42
CA LYS A 14 17.74 5.32 -4.70
C LYS A 14 18.56 4.15 -5.26
N GLU A 15 19.28 3.45 -4.38
CA GLU A 15 20.04 2.26 -4.80
C GLU A 15 19.10 1.12 -5.23
N ALA A 16 18.00 0.91 -4.52
CA ALA A 16 17.00 -0.11 -4.84
C ALA A 16 16.33 0.18 -6.19
N ASP A 17 15.92 1.42 -6.41
CA ASP A 17 15.33 1.86 -7.68
C ASP A 17 16.29 1.69 -8.85
N ASN A 18 17.53 2.15 -8.73
CA ASN A 18 18.58 2.01 -9.74
C ASN A 18 18.92 0.54 -10.06
N LYS A 19 18.84 -0.36 -9.08
CA LYS A 19 19.11 -1.80 -9.25
C LYS A 19 17.86 -2.58 -9.70
N PHE A 20 16.71 -1.91 -9.76
CA PHE A 20 15.43 -2.57 -10.01
C PHE A 20 15.14 -3.67 -8.97
N GLU A 21 15.38 -3.37 -7.70
CA GLU A 21 15.21 -4.27 -6.56
C GLU A 21 14.31 -3.63 -5.49
N PRO A 22 13.57 -4.40 -4.70
CA PRO A 22 12.81 -3.87 -3.57
C PRO A 22 13.73 -3.49 -2.40
N ALA A 23 13.29 -2.54 -1.58
CA ALA A 23 13.89 -2.24 -0.28
C ALA A 23 12.89 -2.48 0.84
N TYR A 24 13.31 -3.19 1.88
CA TYR A 24 12.48 -3.54 3.03
C TYR A 24 13.04 -2.91 4.30
N PHE A 25 12.17 -2.22 5.02
CA PHE A 25 12.48 -1.51 6.27
C PHE A 25 11.64 -2.08 7.39
N LYS A 26 12.26 -2.91 8.22
CA LYS A 26 11.60 -3.53 9.37
C LYS A 26 11.39 -2.52 10.48
N ASN A 27 10.17 -2.48 11.07
CA ASN A 27 9.80 -1.51 12.12
C ASN A 27 10.10 -0.06 11.70
N PHE A 28 9.73 0.31 10.48
CA PHE A 28 9.98 1.65 9.92
C PHE A 28 9.34 2.76 10.75
N ILE A 29 8.15 2.51 11.30
CA ILE A 29 7.47 3.41 12.22
C ILE A 29 7.28 2.76 13.59
N ASP A 30 7.24 3.61 14.64
CA ASP A 30 6.94 3.18 16.00
C ASP A 30 5.53 2.60 16.11
N LYS A 31 5.37 1.59 16.95
CA LYS A 31 4.09 0.91 17.16
C LYS A 31 2.97 1.86 17.61
N ASP A 32 3.31 2.88 18.38
CA ASP A 32 2.36 3.87 18.91
C ASP A 32 1.81 4.82 17.83
N HIS A 33 2.41 4.82 16.63
CA HIS A 33 1.99 5.62 15.49
C HIS A 33 1.35 4.80 14.36
N ILE A 34 1.20 3.49 14.57
CA ILE A 34 0.53 2.62 13.59
C ILE A 34 -0.98 2.83 13.67
N PRO A 35 -1.66 3.15 12.56
CA PRO A 35 -3.12 3.26 12.54
C PRO A 35 -3.80 2.00 13.08
N SER A 36 -4.76 2.19 13.95
CA SER A 36 -5.55 1.12 14.53
C SER A 36 -6.60 0.59 13.52
N TRP A 37 -7.19 -0.57 13.81
CA TRP A 37 -8.36 -1.05 13.08
C TRP A 37 -9.51 -0.04 13.06
N GLN A 38 -9.70 0.70 14.17
CA GLN A 38 -10.76 1.69 14.27
C GLN A 38 -10.57 2.85 13.29
N ASP A 39 -9.31 3.28 13.05
CA ASP A 39 -9.00 4.34 12.08
C ASP A 39 -9.36 3.89 10.66
N PHE A 40 -9.03 2.65 10.29
CA PHE A 40 -9.43 2.07 9.02
C PHE A 40 -10.95 1.93 8.89
N LEU A 41 -11.64 1.46 9.91
CA LEU A 41 -13.09 1.30 9.90
C LEU A 41 -13.80 2.65 9.82
N ASN A 42 -13.32 3.67 10.52
CA ASN A 42 -13.86 5.03 10.44
C ASN A 42 -13.70 5.60 9.02
N CYS A 43 -12.52 5.43 8.42
CA CYS A 43 -12.27 5.85 7.04
C CYS A 43 -13.26 5.18 6.07
N ILE A 44 -13.43 3.87 6.17
CA ILE A 44 -14.33 3.10 5.31
C ILE A 44 -15.78 3.52 5.51
N TYR A 45 -16.21 3.68 6.76
CA TYR A 45 -17.58 4.00 7.11
C TYR A 45 -18.00 5.37 6.57
N GLU A 46 -17.17 6.39 6.69
CA GLU A 46 -17.47 7.72 6.16
C GLU A 46 -17.46 7.74 4.63
N GLU A 47 -16.51 7.05 3.99
CA GLU A 47 -16.48 6.89 2.53
C GLU A 47 -17.75 6.20 2.01
N TRP A 48 -18.33 5.32 2.80
CA TRP A 48 -19.57 4.62 2.45
C TRP A 48 -20.81 5.50 2.54
N GLN A 49 -20.82 6.48 3.48
CA GLN A 49 -21.99 7.33 3.73
C GLN A 49 -22.07 8.55 2.80
N GLU A 50 -20.97 8.95 2.21
CA GLU A 50 -20.90 10.09 1.30
C GLU A 50 -20.41 9.65 -0.09
N PRO A 51 -21.22 8.88 -0.84
CA PRO A 51 -20.87 8.57 -2.22
C PRO A 51 -20.82 9.89 -2.99
N THR A 52 -19.63 10.36 -3.32
CA THR A 52 -19.46 11.46 -4.24
C THR A 52 -19.56 10.91 -5.67
N ASP A 53 -19.96 11.75 -6.63
CA ASP A 53 -20.05 11.40 -8.06
C ASP A 53 -18.73 10.86 -8.67
N ASN A 54 -17.64 10.93 -7.91
CA ASN A 54 -16.34 10.37 -8.22
C ASN A 54 -16.10 9.13 -7.33
N ASP A 55 -16.71 8.01 -7.65
CA ASP A 55 -16.56 6.71 -7.01
C ASP A 55 -15.19 6.46 -6.36
N LEU A 56 -15.00 6.91 -5.11
CA LEU A 56 -13.73 6.82 -4.38
C LEU A 56 -13.44 5.41 -3.87
N ALA A 57 -14.41 4.51 -3.93
CA ALA A 57 -14.21 3.12 -3.61
C ALA A 57 -14.85 2.25 -4.71
N THR A 58 -14.13 1.26 -5.18
CA THR A 58 -14.62 0.28 -6.17
C THR A 58 -14.84 -1.05 -5.49
N ILE A 59 -16.07 -1.56 -5.54
CA ILE A 59 -16.36 -2.95 -5.16
C ILE A 59 -16.20 -3.82 -6.40
N VAL A 60 -15.39 -4.86 -6.30
CA VAL A 60 -15.33 -5.93 -7.29
C VAL A 60 -15.91 -7.18 -6.63
N SER A 61 -17.07 -7.63 -7.10
CA SER A 61 -17.62 -8.93 -6.69
C SER A 61 -16.83 -10.06 -7.34
N GLY A 62 -16.87 -11.25 -6.76
CA GLY A 62 -16.25 -12.45 -7.32
C GLY A 62 -16.71 -12.85 -8.72
N ASN A 63 -17.74 -12.17 -9.24
CA ASN A 63 -18.31 -12.34 -10.58
C ASN A 63 -17.87 -11.26 -11.58
N ASN A 64 -16.82 -10.49 -11.29
CA ASN A 64 -16.35 -9.36 -12.10
C ASN A 64 -17.36 -8.20 -12.26
N GLU A 65 -18.40 -8.14 -11.45
CA GLU A 65 -19.26 -6.98 -11.39
C GLU A 65 -18.60 -5.87 -10.59
N LYS A 66 -18.41 -4.72 -11.21
CA LYS A 66 -17.94 -3.52 -10.53
C LYS A 66 -19.09 -2.92 -9.76
N LEU A 67 -19.02 -3.01 -8.43
CA LEU A 67 -19.87 -2.27 -7.54
C LEU A 67 -19.02 -1.16 -6.91
N THR A 68 -19.54 0.05 -6.83
CA THR A 68 -18.87 1.18 -6.18
C THR A 68 -18.68 0.91 -4.69
N GLY A 69 -17.45 0.99 -4.20
CA GLY A 69 -17.13 1.01 -2.78
C GLY A 69 -16.33 -0.17 -2.21
N THR A 70 -16.43 -1.41 -2.67
CA THR A 70 -15.77 -2.54 -2.00
C THR A 70 -15.41 -3.63 -2.99
N VAL A 71 -14.20 -4.17 -2.88
CA VAL A 71 -13.79 -5.32 -3.68
C VAL A 71 -14.07 -6.59 -2.90
N ILE A 72 -15.01 -7.40 -3.38
CA ILE A 72 -15.23 -8.76 -2.87
C ILE A 72 -14.63 -9.72 -3.90
N VAL A 73 -13.51 -10.36 -3.54
CA VAL A 73 -12.88 -11.38 -4.38
C VAL A 73 -13.15 -12.73 -3.74
N GLY A 74 -14.04 -13.51 -4.33
CA GLY A 74 -14.48 -14.79 -3.77
C GLY A 74 -15.23 -14.61 -2.45
N LYS A 75 -14.78 -15.29 -1.37
CA LYS A 75 -15.33 -15.16 -0.02
C LYS A 75 -14.73 -14.02 0.80
N ASN A 76 -13.86 -13.22 0.21
CA ASN A 76 -13.03 -12.23 0.90
C ASN A 76 -13.45 -10.81 0.54
N LEU A 77 -13.50 -9.97 1.53
CA LEU A 77 -13.76 -8.55 1.39
C LEU A 77 -12.43 -7.82 1.26
N TYR A 78 -12.18 -7.22 0.09
CA TYR A 78 -11.07 -6.33 -0.15
C TYR A 78 -11.61 -4.92 -0.32
N ILE A 79 -11.24 -4.03 0.58
CA ILE A 79 -11.68 -2.64 0.55
C ILE A 79 -10.53 -1.77 0.08
N ASN A 80 -10.75 -1.06 -1.00
CA ASN A 80 -9.84 -0.11 -1.56
C ASN A 80 -10.48 1.28 -1.42
N ALA A 81 -10.45 1.80 -0.21
CA ALA A 81 -10.96 3.13 0.06
C ALA A 81 -9.95 4.18 -0.43
N LEU A 82 -10.44 5.33 -0.87
CA LEU A 82 -9.64 6.42 -1.40
C LEU A 82 -8.86 6.08 -2.68
N ASN A 83 -9.48 5.34 -3.57
CA ASN A 83 -8.89 5.04 -4.89
C ASN A 83 -8.90 6.29 -5.82
N GLY A 84 -8.59 7.44 -5.25
CA GLY A 84 -8.43 8.67 -6.01
C GLY A 84 -7.25 8.53 -6.97
N ILE A 85 -7.56 8.67 -8.25
CA ILE A 85 -6.55 8.66 -9.32
C ILE A 85 -5.61 9.85 -9.19
N ASP A 86 -6.04 10.88 -8.47
CA ASP A 86 -5.30 12.12 -8.30
C ASP A 86 -5.18 12.51 -6.82
N ASN A 87 -4.02 13.06 -6.48
CA ASN A 87 -3.75 13.75 -5.22
C ASN A 87 -4.60 15.03 -5.07
N GLY A 88 -5.87 14.93 -5.39
CA GLY A 88 -6.77 16.04 -5.19
C GLY A 88 -6.75 16.49 -3.72
N PRO A 89 -6.99 17.78 -3.45
CA PRO A 89 -7.04 18.29 -2.08
C PRO A 89 -7.93 17.45 -1.16
N TYR A 90 -8.99 16.90 -1.71
CA TYR A 90 -9.94 16.06 -1.00
C TYR A 90 -9.32 14.75 -0.45
N VAL A 91 -8.51 14.05 -1.26
CA VAL A 91 -7.84 12.79 -0.82
C VAL A 91 -6.84 13.11 0.30
N LYS A 92 -6.08 14.20 0.16
CA LYS A 92 -5.12 14.62 1.18
C LYS A 92 -5.81 14.96 2.50
N GLU A 93 -6.89 15.74 2.47
CA GLU A 93 -7.64 16.13 3.67
C GLU A 93 -8.26 14.92 4.38
N ARG A 94 -8.85 13.98 3.64
CA ARG A 94 -9.37 12.73 4.23
C ARG A 94 -8.28 11.86 4.80
N PHE A 95 -7.17 11.69 4.08
CA PHE A 95 -6.05 10.92 4.59
C PHE A 95 -5.49 11.54 5.88
N LYS A 96 -5.34 12.86 5.93
CA LYS A 96 -4.93 13.60 7.12
C LYS A 96 -5.92 13.44 8.27
N LYS A 97 -7.22 13.39 7.99
CA LYS A 97 -8.26 13.20 9.00
C LYS A 97 -8.18 11.84 9.69
N TYR A 98 -8.01 10.76 8.93
CA TYR A 98 -8.04 9.39 9.46
C TYR A 98 -6.68 8.84 9.86
N PHE A 99 -5.61 9.32 9.22
CA PHE A 99 -4.25 8.84 9.41
C PHE A 99 -3.26 10.00 9.62
N PRO A 100 -3.49 10.89 10.59
CA PRO A 100 -2.73 12.14 10.74
C PRO A 100 -1.24 11.91 10.93
N GLU A 101 -0.86 10.90 11.71
CA GLU A 101 0.54 10.58 11.96
C GLU A 101 1.25 10.05 10.69
N ILE A 102 0.55 9.24 9.90
CA ILE A 102 1.10 8.74 8.64
C ILE A 102 1.16 9.87 7.59
N PHE A 103 0.19 10.75 7.58
CA PHE A 103 0.23 11.94 6.73
C PHE A 103 1.47 12.80 7.04
N LYS A 104 1.74 13.05 8.32
CA LYS A 104 2.94 13.76 8.77
C LYS A 104 4.24 13.02 8.38
N MET A 105 4.23 11.68 8.44
CA MET A 105 5.34 10.85 7.95
C MET A 105 5.59 11.11 6.46
N THR A 106 4.55 11.12 5.62
CA THR A 106 4.71 11.39 4.19
C THR A 106 5.25 12.79 3.92
N GLU A 107 4.77 13.81 4.64
CA GLU A 107 5.31 15.17 4.55
C GLU A 107 6.81 15.22 4.92
N THR A 108 7.22 14.49 5.96
CA THR A 108 8.62 14.40 6.35
C THR A 108 9.47 13.74 5.25
N LEU A 109 9.00 12.66 4.64
CA LEU A 109 9.72 12.01 3.53
C LEU A 109 9.81 12.90 2.30
N GLU A 110 8.76 13.68 2.00
CA GLU A 110 8.79 14.66 0.91
C GLU A 110 9.82 15.76 1.18
N GLN A 111 9.82 16.35 2.37
CA GLN A 111 10.68 17.48 2.73
C GLN A 111 12.16 17.09 2.88
N GLU A 112 12.42 16.01 3.62
CA GLU A 112 13.78 15.63 4.00
C GLU A 112 14.45 14.72 2.97
N CYS A 113 13.67 13.85 2.32
CA CYS A 113 14.23 12.91 1.34
C CYS A 113 14.05 13.38 -0.11
N GLY A 114 13.20 14.37 -0.37
CA GLY A 114 12.87 14.82 -1.72
C GLY A 114 12.11 13.76 -2.53
N ILE A 115 11.38 12.88 -1.85
CA ILE A 115 10.57 11.84 -2.49
C ILE A 115 9.16 12.39 -2.64
N SER A 116 8.68 12.56 -3.87
CA SER A 116 7.29 12.96 -4.08
C SER A 116 6.36 11.78 -3.77
N ILE A 117 5.41 11.96 -2.86
CA ILE A 117 4.50 10.91 -2.41
C ILE A 117 3.06 11.23 -2.78
N ASN A 118 2.46 10.35 -3.55
CA ASN A 118 1.03 10.35 -3.84
C ASN A 118 0.33 9.23 -3.05
N LEU A 119 -0.70 9.62 -2.32
CA LEU A 119 -1.48 8.70 -1.51
C LEU A 119 -2.33 7.80 -2.41
N ALA A 120 -2.08 6.50 -2.35
CA ALA A 120 -2.88 5.50 -3.06
C ALA A 120 -4.01 4.90 -2.20
N GLY A 121 -4.00 5.21 -0.91
CA GLY A 121 -5.07 4.90 0.04
C GLY A 121 -4.94 3.60 0.82
N PRO A 122 -5.85 3.39 1.75
CA PRO A 122 -5.89 2.21 2.59
C PRO A 122 -6.33 0.97 1.81
N LYS A 123 -5.74 -0.17 2.16
CA LYS A 123 -6.08 -1.49 1.67
C LYS A 123 -6.45 -2.37 2.85
N VAL A 124 -7.68 -2.81 2.92
CA VAL A 124 -8.19 -3.70 3.97
C VAL A 124 -8.63 -5.02 3.37
N CYS A 125 -8.22 -6.12 3.99
CA CYS A 125 -8.64 -7.46 3.63
C CYS A 125 -9.11 -8.20 4.88
N VAL A 126 -10.28 -8.80 4.84
CA VAL A 126 -10.93 -9.42 6.02
C VAL A 126 -10.71 -10.93 6.08
N GLY A 127 -10.27 -11.55 5.00
CA GLY A 127 -10.06 -13.01 4.96
C GLY A 127 -8.83 -13.41 4.15
N PRO A 128 -8.61 -14.70 3.95
CA PRO A 128 -7.54 -15.18 3.09
C PRO A 128 -7.67 -14.60 1.69
N TYR A 129 -6.60 -14.05 1.17
CA TYR A 129 -6.57 -13.39 -0.13
C TYR A 129 -5.20 -13.57 -0.79
N GLN A 130 -5.23 -13.80 -2.07
CA GLN A 130 -4.03 -13.76 -2.92
C GLN A 130 -4.41 -13.04 -4.23
N ASN A 131 -3.65 -12.02 -4.59
CA ASN A 131 -3.81 -11.41 -5.89
C ASN A 131 -2.97 -12.13 -6.96
N LEU A 132 -3.26 -11.85 -8.22
CA LEU A 132 -2.43 -12.30 -9.31
C LEU A 132 -1.11 -11.52 -9.34
N SER A 133 -0.03 -12.18 -9.77
CA SER A 133 1.24 -11.51 -10.02
C SER A 133 1.06 -10.43 -11.08
N HIS A 134 1.36 -9.19 -10.73
CA HIS A 134 1.22 -8.02 -11.61
C HIS A 134 2.34 -7.02 -11.35
N LYS A 135 2.38 -5.96 -12.13
CA LYS A 135 3.32 -4.84 -11.98
C LYS A 135 2.57 -3.52 -12.05
N ASP A 136 3.03 -2.55 -11.31
CA ASP A 136 2.53 -1.18 -11.34
C ASP A 136 3.32 -0.31 -12.31
N SER A 137 2.68 0.76 -12.82
CA SER A 137 3.30 1.75 -13.72
C SER A 137 3.94 2.91 -12.95
N TRP A 138 4.26 2.71 -11.68
CA TRP A 138 4.91 3.68 -10.79
C TRP A 138 5.64 2.95 -9.66
N PRO A 139 6.70 3.55 -9.10
CA PRO A 139 7.30 3.08 -7.88
C PRO A 139 6.33 3.23 -6.71
N ALA A 140 6.35 2.33 -5.75
CA ALA A 140 5.41 2.39 -4.64
C ALA A 140 6.01 1.97 -3.29
N PHE A 141 5.38 2.48 -2.23
CA PHE A 141 5.57 2.02 -0.86
C PHE A 141 4.32 1.29 -0.37
N SER A 142 4.51 0.25 0.41
CA SER A 142 3.47 -0.39 1.19
C SER A 142 3.84 -0.39 2.66
N LEU A 143 3.07 0.33 3.48
CA LEU A 143 3.20 0.34 4.93
C LEU A 143 2.19 -0.66 5.52
N GLN A 144 2.69 -1.69 6.20
CA GLN A 144 1.84 -2.62 6.91
C GLN A 144 1.40 -2.00 8.23
N CYS A 145 0.09 -1.95 8.48
CA CYS A 145 -0.47 -1.33 9.67
C CYS A 145 -1.09 -2.35 10.63
N GLN A 146 -1.89 -3.29 10.11
CA GLN A 146 -2.57 -4.28 10.93
C GLN A 146 -2.49 -5.66 10.27
N GLY A 147 -2.33 -6.71 11.10
CA GLY A 147 -2.18 -8.07 10.60
C GLY A 147 -0.85 -8.30 9.85
N GLN A 148 -0.77 -9.39 9.12
CA GLN A 148 0.45 -9.82 8.43
C GLN A 148 0.17 -10.03 6.94
N THR A 149 1.16 -9.72 6.10
CA THR A 149 1.08 -9.88 4.65
C THR A 149 2.39 -10.44 4.11
N TYR A 150 2.31 -11.35 3.16
CA TYR A 150 3.47 -11.85 2.42
C TYR A 150 3.50 -11.21 1.04
N TRP A 151 4.62 -10.55 0.73
CA TRP A 151 4.87 -9.94 -0.58
C TRP A 151 5.94 -10.73 -1.30
N THR A 152 5.58 -11.36 -2.40
CA THR A 152 6.56 -11.99 -3.31
C THR A 152 6.85 -11.04 -4.45
N ILE A 153 8.11 -10.60 -4.55
CA ILE A 153 8.62 -9.71 -5.59
C ILE A 153 9.50 -10.52 -6.53
N SER A 154 9.38 -10.31 -7.83
CA SER A 154 10.14 -11.02 -8.85
C SER A 154 10.41 -10.17 -10.09
N ASP A 155 11.43 -10.55 -10.87
CA ASP A 155 11.76 -9.90 -12.14
C ASP A 155 10.83 -10.31 -13.29
N LYS A 156 10.06 -11.37 -13.10
CA LYS A 156 9.08 -11.92 -14.06
C LYS A 156 7.77 -12.27 -13.38
N SER A 157 6.71 -12.40 -14.18
CA SER A 157 5.42 -12.86 -13.67
C SER A 157 5.54 -14.26 -13.05
N LEU A 158 5.01 -14.42 -11.84
CA LEU A 158 4.94 -15.72 -11.16
C LEU A 158 3.99 -16.70 -11.84
N MET A 159 3.18 -16.21 -12.78
CA MET A 159 2.22 -17.01 -13.55
C MET A 159 2.65 -17.23 -15.00
N GLY A 160 3.82 -16.72 -15.39
CA GLY A 160 4.37 -16.84 -16.74
C GLY A 160 5.28 -18.07 -16.89
N GLU A 161 5.63 -18.35 -18.15
CA GLU A 161 6.57 -19.42 -18.50
C GLU A 161 8.03 -18.94 -18.55
N ASP A 162 8.25 -17.64 -18.46
CA ASP A 162 9.59 -17.04 -18.49
C ASP A 162 10.41 -17.43 -17.25
N PRO A 163 11.69 -17.78 -17.41
CA PRO A 163 12.53 -18.12 -16.27
C PRO A 163 12.73 -16.93 -15.34
N ILE A 164 12.40 -17.13 -14.06
CA ILE A 164 12.58 -16.14 -12.98
C ILE A 164 14.04 -16.18 -12.54
N LYS A 165 14.75 -15.06 -12.63
CA LYS A 165 16.14 -14.92 -12.18
C LYS A 165 16.23 -14.36 -10.76
N TYR A 166 15.24 -13.55 -10.39
CA TYR A 166 15.15 -12.94 -9.08
C TYR A 166 13.74 -13.16 -8.50
N GLN A 167 13.70 -13.70 -7.31
CA GLN A 167 12.46 -13.79 -6.51
C GLN A 167 12.79 -13.66 -5.04
N LYS A 168 12.02 -12.85 -4.32
CA LYS A 168 12.15 -12.71 -2.88
C LYS A 168 10.78 -12.50 -2.24
N THR A 169 10.55 -13.20 -1.14
CA THR A 169 9.33 -13.04 -0.32
C THR A 169 9.65 -12.27 0.95
N PHE A 170 8.85 -11.26 1.24
CA PHE A 170 8.92 -10.44 2.44
C PHE A 170 7.69 -10.71 3.29
N GLU A 171 7.91 -11.08 4.54
CA GLU A 171 6.89 -11.14 5.57
C GLU A 171 6.78 -9.74 6.19
N MET A 172 5.64 -9.09 5.97
CA MET A 172 5.36 -7.74 6.46
C MET A 172 4.54 -7.79 7.73
N ASN A 173 5.06 -7.21 8.79
CA ASN A 173 4.40 -7.06 10.09
C ASN A 173 4.03 -5.58 10.34
N PRO A 174 3.12 -5.27 11.28
CA PRO A 174 2.76 -3.89 11.60
C PRO A 174 3.98 -3.01 11.90
N GLY A 175 4.08 -1.90 11.19
CA GLY A 175 5.20 -0.96 11.25
C GLY A 175 6.26 -1.15 10.16
N ASP A 176 6.21 -2.23 9.40
CA ASP A 176 7.15 -2.48 8.30
C ASP A 176 6.77 -1.69 7.05
N LEU A 177 7.78 -1.22 6.33
CA LEU A 177 7.64 -0.52 5.05
C LEU A 177 8.39 -1.29 3.95
N LEU A 178 7.73 -1.51 2.83
CA LEU A 178 8.31 -2.09 1.63
C LEU A 178 8.24 -1.08 0.49
N PHE A 179 9.40 -0.78 -0.12
CA PHE A 179 9.50 -0.07 -1.39
C PHE A 179 9.68 -1.08 -2.52
N PHE A 180 9.05 -0.82 -3.66
CA PHE A 180 9.29 -1.55 -4.90
C PHE A 180 9.28 -0.60 -6.11
N PRO A 181 10.27 -0.78 -7.04
CA PRO A 181 10.40 0.05 -8.23
C PRO A 181 9.22 -0.11 -9.20
N GLU A 182 9.06 0.88 -10.08
CA GLU A 182 8.12 0.77 -11.20
C GLU A 182 8.38 -0.48 -12.04
N GLY A 183 7.34 -1.18 -12.44
CA GLY A 183 7.41 -2.30 -13.38
C GLY A 183 7.93 -3.62 -12.83
N ILE A 184 8.31 -3.69 -11.55
CA ILE A 184 8.68 -4.96 -10.92
C ILE A 184 7.42 -5.79 -10.63
N TYR A 185 7.48 -7.10 -10.88
CA TYR A 185 6.36 -7.99 -10.58
C TYR A 185 6.22 -8.24 -9.10
N HIS A 186 4.98 -8.22 -8.63
CA HIS A 186 4.67 -8.52 -7.23
C HIS A 186 3.34 -9.24 -7.07
N GLN A 187 3.26 -10.01 -6.01
CA GLN A 187 2.08 -10.75 -5.57
C GLN A 187 1.94 -10.62 -4.07
N ILE A 188 0.70 -10.49 -3.61
CA ILE A 188 0.37 -10.37 -2.20
C ILE A 188 -0.40 -11.61 -1.77
N GLU A 189 0.00 -12.19 -0.65
CA GLU A 189 -0.74 -13.26 0.03
C GLU A 189 -1.07 -12.84 1.46
N VAL A 190 -2.31 -13.09 1.87
CA VAL A 190 -2.85 -12.76 3.19
C VAL A 190 -3.63 -13.96 3.71
N SER A 191 -3.31 -14.42 4.91
CA SER A 191 -3.98 -15.56 5.55
C SER A 191 -5.06 -15.14 6.57
N ALA A 192 -4.99 -13.92 7.07
CA ALA A 192 -5.84 -13.37 8.14
C ALA A 192 -6.21 -11.91 7.86
N PRO A 193 -7.11 -11.30 8.62
CA PRO A 193 -7.43 -9.89 8.45
C PRO A 193 -6.20 -9.00 8.51
N ARG A 194 -6.07 -8.09 7.56
CA ARG A 194 -4.95 -7.15 7.48
C ARG A 194 -5.40 -5.77 7.00
N ALA A 195 -4.65 -4.74 7.38
CA ALA A 195 -4.78 -3.41 6.80
C ALA A 195 -3.40 -2.81 6.53
N SER A 196 -3.27 -2.14 5.39
CA SER A 196 -2.06 -1.45 4.96
C SER A 196 -2.39 -0.13 4.27
N LEU A 197 -1.40 0.76 4.22
CA LEU A 197 -1.45 2.00 3.45
C LEU A 197 -0.47 1.90 2.30
N GLN A 198 -0.93 2.27 1.11
CA GLN A 198 -0.09 2.29 -0.08
C GLN A 198 0.13 3.72 -0.56
N PHE A 199 1.33 3.97 -1.06
CA PHE A 199 1.76 5.27 -1.57
C PHE A 199 2.45 5.07 -2.90
N ARG A 200 2.09 5.86 -3.90
CA ARG A 200 2.90 6.00 -5.11
C ARG A 200 4.03 6.97 -4.82
N SER A 201 5.17 6.77 -5.40
CA SER A 201 6.32 7.66 -5.19
C SER A 201 7.01 7.98 -6.50
N TRP A 202 7.68 9.12 -6.53
CA TRP A 202 8.62 9.50 -7.59
C TRP A 202 9.88 10.01 -6.90
N LEU A 203 11.03 9.49 -7.30
CA LEU A 203 12.35 9.76 -6.73
C LEU A 203 13.08 10.90 -7.46
#